data_226a742b902f4aee8cb505518401e4e3
#
_entry.id   226a742b902f4aee8cb505518401e4e3
#
_cell.length_a   1.000
_cell.length_b   1.000
_cell.length_c   1.000
_cell.angle_alpha   90.00
_cell.angle_beta   90.00
_cell.angle_gamma   90.00
#
_symmetry.space_group_name_H-M   'P 1'
#
loop_
_entity.id
_entity.type
_entity.pdbx_description
1 polymer ?
#
loop_
_entity_poly.entity_id
_entity_poly.type
_entity_poly.pdbx_seq_one_letter_code
_entity_poly.pdbx_strand_id
1 'polypeptide(L)'
;MQINIKTSEKNQEVVRKLTSKLPNGTKENVIARIALGYSLQTGKRFSSNDGNVYDSKGKEYKDHILFDAKFRDFYVALICQHYGIYKTNENIPKYIKLHIDHGLELLEGIFQDNYNYTFFDFLAEHIEKGALSLTDLNVSLDPVKNNQQHIDKSYYSNPIKIEVGKRIDNEELINLSLNDTGIYNNCHIAVAGNSGTGKTQFALEFLTQIYEQSNGHVNYIYLDFKGLKQDDVKELENFFADTKTDFIDVPQTPFPVNPLTFIDNVNEVNKNMGIDKFVDIVCKYSNLGIKQKGKLREAALEAFIEQKGGTYPSIRQINEHLQSIVGDKKDTLTEIMDELSRYKIFIDDPKNQSNFFAKNLYLSLSGDLSNSVRFTSLFLIINYIYNTFMNMDNSPVEDNIKAMRYVILIDEAHVIFKEKKYQSILEKMLREIRSKGVSVVLLSQGIEEYNQPDFDFSTMCEIAFLLDIKDKNIKVMEKFLGLSGNNSKNIARSMEKIEKGQAISNIKEFEVAKLFKVKQYWERNK
;
A
#
# COMPACT_ATOMS: atom_id res chain seq x y z
N MET A 1 -6.24 -11.03 43.14
CA MET A 1 -6.94 -9.82 43.62
C MET A 1 -8.02 -9.47 42.58
N GLN A 2 -9.25 -9.21 43.05
CA GLN A 2 -10.37 -8.81 42.18
C GLN A 2 -10.63 -7.31 42.36
N ILE A 3 -10.76 -6.58 41.24
CA ILE A 3 -10.91 -5.11 41.25
C ILE A 3 -12.39 -4.78 40.97
N ASN A 4 -13.19 -4.74 42.03
CA ASN A 4 -14.57 -4.30 41.95
C ASN A 4 -14.67 -2.95 42.68
N ILE A 5 -15.11 -1.92 41.95
CA ILE A 5 -15.18 -0.55 42.47
C ILE A 5 -16.55 0.07 42.23
N LYS A 6 -16.91 1.03 43.07
CA LYS A 6 -18.03 1.96 42.83
C LYS A 6 -17.52 3.38 42.89
N THR A 7 -17.85 4.17 41.86
CA THR A 7 -17.55 5.61 41.83
C THR A 7 -18.43 6.37 42.82
N SER A 8 -18.16 7.63 43.03
CA SER A 8 -19.04 8.50 43.83
C SER A 8 -20.36 8.74 43.10
N GLU A 9 -21.42 9.02 43.86
CA GLU A 9 -22.76 9.31 43.36
C GLU A 9 -22.74 10.50 42.39
N LYS A 10 -22.01 11.57 42.72
CA LYS A 10 -21.80 12.75 41.91
C LYS A 10 -21.25 12.39 40.49
N ASN A 11 -20.33 11.47 40.42
CA ASN A 11 -19.66 11.11 39.17
C ASN A 11 -20.47 10.18 38.28
N GLN A 12 -21.60 9.64 38.72
CA GLN A 12 -22.46 8.82 37.89
C GLN A 12 -23.06 9.60 36.71
N GLU A 13 -23.46 10.85 36.91
CA GLU A 13 -23.95 11.68 35.82
C GLU A 13 -22.84 12.20 34.92
N VAL A 14 -21.67 12.49 35.48
CA VAL A 14 -20.47 12.88 34.73
C VAL A 14 -20.07 11.81 33.72
N VAL A 15 -20.04 10.54 34.13
CA VAL A 15 -19.74 9.43 33.22
C VAL A 15 -20.70 9.39 32.04
N ARG A 16 -22.02 9.56 32.26
CA ARG A 16 -23.02 9.58 31.18
C ARG A 16 -22.78 10.73 30.20
N LYS A 17 -22.57 11.93 30.73
CA LYS A 17 -22.34 13.15 29.93
C LYS A 17 -21.07 12.99 29.07
N LEU A 18 -19.98 12.52 29.66
CA LEU A 18 -18.73 12.31 28.92
C LEU A 18 -18.84 11.19 27.90
N THR A 19 -19.53 10.10 28.23
CA THR A 19 -19.75 8.99 27.28
C THR A 19 -20.57 9.41 26.06
N SER A 20 -21.54 10.31 26.23
CA SER A 20 -22.33 10.82 25.09
C SER A 20 -21.53 11.68 24.11
N LYS A 21 -20.35 12.15 24.49
CA LYS A 21 -19.43 12.89 23.61
C LYS A 21 -18.52 11.96 22.77
N LEU A 22 -18.50 10.67 23.09
CA LEU A 22 -17.77 9.65 22.34
C LEU A 22 -18.58 9.14 21.13
N PRO A 23 -17.93 8.50 20.14
CA PRO A 23 -18.64 7.85 19.03
C PRO A 23 -19.72 6.88 19.52
N ASN A 24 -20.81 6.78 18.78
CA ASN A 24 -21.95 5.93 19.11
C ASN A 24 -21.50 4.47 19.36
N GLY A 25 -22.03 3.85 20.42
CA GLY A 25 -21.68 2.49 20.83
C GLY A 25 -20.52 2.38 21.82
N THR A 26 -19.87 3.47 22.20
CA THR A 26 -18.83 3.48 23.23
C THR A 26 -19.43 3.21 24.60
N LYS A 27 -18.76 2.35 25.38
CA LYS A 27 -19.21 1.98 26.73
C LYS A 27 -18.63 2.90 27.79
N GLU A 28 -19.35 3.13 28.90
CA GLU A 28 -18.95 3.99 30.02
C GLU A 28 -17.59 3.60 30.66
N ASN A 29 -17.20 2.32 30.59
CA ASN A 29 -15.91 1.85 31.09
C ASN A 29 -14.70 2.45 30.34
N VAL A 30 -14.90 2.93 29.10
CA VAL A 30 -13.85 3.63 28.33
C VAL A 30 -13.51 4.96 29.00
N ILE A 31 -14.54 5.75 29.35
CA ILE A 31 -14.35 7.01 30.07
C ILE A 31 -13.69 6.78 31.43
N ALA A 32 -14.10 5.73 32.17
CA ALA A 32 -13.49 5.42 33.46
C ALA A 32 -11.98 5.12 33.34
N ARG A 33 -11.54 4.42 32.28
CA ARG A 33 -10.11 4.17 32.01
C ARG A 33 -9.37 5.44 31.60
N ILE A 34 -9.97 6.30 30.79
CA ILE A 34 -9.38 7.58 30.43
C ILE A 34 -9.22 8.46 31.66
N ALA A 35 -10.24 8.54 32.51
CA ALA A 35 -10.19 9.27 33.77
C ALA A 35 -9.09 8.75 34.71
N LEU A 36 -8.92 7.43 34.80
CA LEU A 36 -7.83 6.81 35.56
C LEU A 36 -6.44 7.29 35.07
N GLY A 37 -6.19 7.16 33.75
CA GLY A 37 -4.94 7.59 33.14
C GLY A 37 -4.69 9.09 33.31
N TYR A 38 -5.71 9.89 33.08
CA TYR A 38 -5.63 11.35 33.19
C TYR A 38 -5.32 11.81 34.63
N SER A 39 -5.95 11.21 35.63
CA SER A 39 -5.66 11.49 37.03
C SER A 39 -4.23 11.09 37.43
N LEU A 40 -3.74 9.94 36.97
CA LEU A 40 -2.36 9.49 37.23
C LEU A 40 -1.32 10.46 36.63
N GLN A 41 -1.60 10.98 35.43
CA GLN A 41 -0.73 11.94 34.74
C GLN A 41 -0.52 13.23 35.53
N THR A 42 -1.49 13.65 36.35
CA THR A 42 -1.34 14.85 37.20
C THR A 42 -0.32 14.67 38.32
N GLY A 43 0.21 13.46 38.57
CA GLY A 43 1.11 13.15 39.65
C GLY A 43 0.45 13.11 41.06
N LYS A 44 -0.87 13.35 41.15
CA LYS A 44 -1.60 13.33 42.43
C LYS A 44 -1.53 11.96 43.07
N ARG A 45 -1.25 11.92 44.37
CA ARG A 45 -1.28 10.70 45.18
C ARG A 45 -2.32 10.82 46.27
N PHE A 46 -3.07 9.76 46.48
CA PHE A 46 -4.05 9.63 47.56
C PHE A 46 -3.44 8.78 48.68
N SER A 47 -3.75 9.13 49.93
CA SER A 47 -3.38 8.29 51.06
C SER A 47 -4.38 7.16 51.27
N SER A 48 -3.97 6.11 51.98
CA SER A 48 -4.90 5.03 52.36
C SER A 48 -6.06 5.54 53.25
N ASN A 49 -5.92 6.73 53.86
CA ASN A 49 -6.91 7.35 54.74
C ASN A 49 -7.90 8.27 53.95
N ASP A 50 -7.64 8.57 52.70
CA ASP A 50 -8.52 9.43 51.85
C ASP A 50 -9.79 8.71 51.35
N GLY A 51 -10.14 7.58 51.96
CA GLY A 51 -11.33 6.82 51.59
C GLY A 51 -12.67 7.54 51.70
N ASN A 52 -12.71 8.67 52.42
CA ASN A 52 -13.91 9.49 52.60
C ASN A 52 -13.99 10.66 51.64
N VAL A 53 -13.00 10.90 50.79
CA VAL A 53 -13.01 12.00 49.80
C VAL A 53 -14.11 11.79 48.76
N TYR A 54 -14.34 10.55 48.38
CA TYR A 54 -15.40 10.15 47.44
C TYR A 54 -16.24 9.02 48.06
N ASP A 55 -17.58 9.17 48.06
CA ASP A 55 -18.48 8.09 48.46
C ASP A 55 -18.42 6.94 47.46
N SER A 56 -19.14 5.85 47.69
CA SER A 56 -19.20 4.64 46.82
C SER A 56 -20.65 4.30 46.47
N LYS A 57 -21.43 5.32 46.14
CA LYS A 57 -22.87 5.16 45.83
C LYS A 57 -23.19 5.26 44.35
N GLY A 58 -22.21 5.60 43.50
CA GLY A 58 -22.36 5.78 42.07
C GLY A 58 -22.27 4.48 41.27
N LYS A 59 -21.73 4.56 40.07
CA LYS A 59 -21.63 3.45 39.10
C LYS A 59 -20.69 2.35 39.60
N GLU A 60 -21.18 1.11 39.51
CA GLU A 60 -20.40 -0.07 39.82
C GLU A 60 -19.65 -0.57 38.56
N TYR A 61 -18.36 -0.85 38.73
CA TYR A 61 -17.51 -1.47 37.71
C TYR A 61 -16.92 -2.76 38.27
N LYS A 62 -17.27 -3.90 37.64
CA LYS A 62 -16.63 -5.19 37.90
C LYS A 62 -15.31 -5.27 37.14
N ASP A 63 -14.32 -6.00 37.67
CA ASP A 63 -12.97 -6.16 37.13
C ASP A 63 -12.97 -6.38 35.60
N HIS A 64 -13.69 -7.41 35.14
CA HIS A 64 -13.78 -7.80 33.72
C HIS A 64 -14.59 -6.82 32.84
N ILE A 65 -15.33 -5.88 33.44
CA ILE A 65 -16.04 -4.82 32.75
C ILE A 65 -15.16 -3.56 32.65
N LEU A 66 -14.47 -3.22 33.75
CA LEU A 66 -13.61 -2.05 33.82
C LEU A 66 -12.39 -2.22 32.91
N PHE A 67 -11.74 -3.36 33.01
CA PHE A 67 -10.53 -3.67 32.26
C PHE A 67 -10.76 -4.83 31.30
N ASP A 68 -10.34 -4.68 30.07
CA ASP A 68 -10.14 -5.81 29.17
C ASP A 68 -9.03 -6.72 29.75
N ALA A 69 -9.27 -8.04 29.73
CA ALA A 69 -8.32 -9.01 30.27
C ALA A 69 -6.89 -8.82 29.73
N LYS A 70 -6.76 -8.43 28.48
CA LYS A 70 -5.48 -8.15 27.80
C LYS A 70 -4.70 -6.98 28.41
N PHE A 71 -5.38 -5.96 28.93
CA PHE A 71 -4.74 -4.73 29.42
C PHE A 71 -4.83 -4.56 30.93
N ARG A 72 -5.50 -5.44 31.64
CA ARG A 72 -5.73 -5.34 33.08
C ARG A 72 -4.43 -5.18 33.88
N ASP A 73 -3.45 -6.02 33.60
CA ASP A 73 -2.20 -6.03 34.34
C ASP A 73 -1.35 -4.77 34.11
N PHE A 74 -1.51 -4.10 32.96
CA PHE A 74 -0.89 -2.80 32.70
C PHE A 74 -1.46 -1.71 33.61
N TYR A 75 -2.80 -1.65 33.79
CA TYR A 75 -3.41 -0.68 34.69
C TYR A 75 -3.02 -0.92 36.15
N VAL A 76 -2.93 -2.19 36.55
CA VAL A 76 -2.42 -2.55 37.90
C VAL A 76 -0.95 -2.14 38.06
N ALA A 77 -0.11 -2.38 37.05
CA ALA A 77 1.29 -1.99 37.06
C ALA A 77 1.47 -0.47 37.14
N LEU A 78 0.66 0.33 36.43
CA LEU A 78 0.67 1.80 36.54
C LEU A 78 0.39 2.27 37.98
N ILE A 79 -0.61 1.70 38.65
CA ILE A 79 -0.92 2.02 40.04
C ILE A 79 0.26 1.60 40.96
N CYS A 80 0.81 0.40 40.74
CA CYS A 80 1.95 -0.08 41.54
C CYS A 80 3.16 0.85 41.39
N GLN A 81 3.48 1.27 40.16
CA GLN A 81 4.56 2.22 39.89
C GLN A 81 4.29 3.58 40.52
N HIS A 82 3.09 4.11 40.35
CA HIS A 82 2.72 5.43 40.86
C HIS A 82 2.83 5.55 42.37
N TYR A 83 2.46 4.48 43.09
CA TYR A 83 2.50 4.45 44.57
C TYR A 83 3.75 3.77 45.16
N GLY A 84 4.59 3.14 44.36
CA GLY A 84 5.75 2.38 44.84
C GLY A 84 5.33 1.12 45.61
N ILE A 85 4.23 0.45 45.22
CA ILE A 85 3.67 -0.72 45.91
C ILE A 85 3.69 -1.97 45.01
N TYR A 86 3.55 -3.15 45.62
CA TYR A 86 3.46 -4.41 44.88
C TYR A 86 2.02 -4.79 44.56
N LYS A 87 1.84 -5.64 43.55
CA LYS A 87 0.53 -6.13 43.07
C LYS A 87 -0.31 -6.88 44.11
N THR A 88 0.29 -7.22 45.25
CA THR A 88 -0.39 -7.86 46.40
C THR A 88 -1.01 -6.86 47.36
N ASN A 89 -0.82 -5.54 47.16
CA ASN A 89 -1.33 -4.51 48.06
C ASN A 89 -2.86 -4.44 47.99
N GLU A 90 -3.53 -4.55 49.12
CA GLU A 90 -4.99 -4.57 49.26
C GLU A 90 -5.64 -3.22 48.89
N ASN A 91 -4.89 -2.12 48.89
CA ASN A 91 -5.40 -0.80 48.57
C ASN A 91 -5.50 -0.51 47.06
N ILE A 92 -5.00 -1.39 46.20
CA ILE A 92 -5.02 -1.16 44.73
C ILE A 92 -6.45 -0.83 44.20
N PRO A 93 -7.51 -1.58 44.54
CA PRO A 93 -8.87 -1.24 44.10
C PRO A 93 -9.32 0.14 44.59
N LYS A 94 -8.93 0.53 45.79
CA LYS A 94 -9.20 1.83 46.40
C LYS A 94 -8.52 2.97 45.65
N TYR A 95 -7.24 2.82 45.32
CA TYR A 95 -6.49 3.80 44.55
C TYR A 95 -7.06 3.95 43.14
N ILE A 96 -7.41 2.86 42.48
CA ILE A 96 -8.06 2.88 41.19
C ILE A 96 -9.37 3.68 41.24
N LYS A 97 -10.20 3.43 42.26
CA LYS A 97 -11.46 4.18 42.48
C LYS A 97 -11.20 5.68 42.64
N LEU A 98 -10.30 6.05 43.52
CA LEU A 98 -9.97 7.45 43.85
C LEU A 98 -9.46 8.20 42.59
N HIS A 99 -8.63 7.57 41.80
CA HIS A 99 -8.12 8.15 40.57
C HIS A 99 -9.21 8.24 39.47
N ILE A 100 -10.13 7.27 39.38
CA ILE A 100 -11.26 7.36 38.45
C ILE A 100 -12.15 8.54 38.85
N ASP A 101 -12.53 8.65 40.13
CA ASP A 101 -13.38 9.74 40.60
C ASP A 101 -12.73 11.11 40.38
N HIS A 102 -11.47 11.28 40.72
CA HIS A 102 -10.72 12.50 40.50
C HIS A 102 -10.57 12.83 39.00
N GLY A 103 -10.24 11.85 38.18
CA GLY A 103 -10.11 12.05 36.74
C GLY A 103 -11.43 12.41 36.06
N LEU A 104 -12.56 11.89 36.52
CA LEU A 104 -13.87 12.26 36.03
C LEU A 104 -14.18 13.74 36.33
N GLU A 105 -13.85 14.24 37.53
CA GLU A 105 -14.01 15.66 37.87
C GLU A 105 -13.11 16.56 36.98
N LEU A 106 -11.87 16.16 36.76
CA LEU A 106 -10.95 16.89 35.87
C LEU A 106 -11.47 16.95 34.44
N LEU A 107 -11.93 15.81 33.90
CA LEU A 107 -12.49 15.75 32.54
C LEU A 107 -13.77 16.57 32.44
N GLU A 108 -14.64 16.53 33.46
CA GLU A 108 -15.85 17.36 33.46
C GLU A 108 -15.49 18.84 33.34
N GLY A 109 -14.52 19.34 34.12
CA GLY A 109 -14.04 20.73 34.04
C GLY A 109 -13.59 21.12 32.63
N ILE A 110 -12.74 20.31 32.00
CA ILE A 110 -12.23 20.57 30.65
C ILE A 110 -13.36 20.73 29.62
N PHE A 111 -14.37 19.87 29.69
CA PHE A 111 -15.47 19.88 28.72
C PHE A 111 -16.58 20.90 29.07
N GLN A 112 -16.63 21.44 30.31
CA GLN A 112 -17.52 22.52 30.69
C GLN A 112 -16.99 23.90 30.27
N ASP A 113 -15.67 24.08 30.39
CA ASP A 113 -15.02 25.36 30.10
C ASP A 113 -14.90 25.66 28.60
N ASN A 114 -15.05 24.65 27.72
CA ASN A 114 -14.90 24.76 26.28
C ASN A 114 -16.10 24.21 25.52
N TYR A 115 -17.07 25.07 25.18
CA TYR A 115 -18.32 24.66 24.54
C TYR A 115 -18.13 23.95 23.18
N ASN A 116 -17.12 24.36 22.41
CA ASN A 116 -16.82 23.81 21.09
C ASN A 116 -15.75 22.69 21.13
N TYR A 117 -15.25 22.33 22.29
CA TYR A 117 -14.21 21.33 22.47
C TYR A 117 -14.82 19.94 22.41
N THR A 118 -14.44 19.18 21.41
CA THR A 118 -14.92 17.81 21.20
C THR A 118 -14.01 16.78 21.85
N PHE A 119 -14.49 15.55 21.99
CA PHE A 119 -13.64 14.47 22.49
C PHE A 119 -12.49 14.16 21.53
N PHE A 120 -12.65 14.44 20.25
CA PHE A 120 -11.57 14.31 19.25
C PHE A 120 -10.44 15.31 19.53
N ASP A 121 -10.79 16.57 19.82
CA ASP A 121 -9.80 17.61 20.17
C ASP A 121 -9.05 17.23 21.44
N PHE A 122 -9.75 16.71 22.44
CA PHE A 122 -9.12 16.19 23.67
C PHE A 122 -8.13 15.07 23.38
N LEU A 123 -8.48 14.10 22.55
CA LEU A 123 -7.59 12.99 22.19
C LEU A 123 -6.37 13.49 21.41
N ALA A 124 -6.57 14.35 20.41
CA ALA A 124 -5.50 14.90 19.60
C ALA A 124 -4.47 15.64 20.46
N GLU A 125 -4.95 16.54 21.33
CA GLU A 125 -4.08 17.30 22.26
C GLU A 125 -3.30 16.41 23.21
N HIS A 126 -3.92 15.36 23.75
CA HIS A 126 -3.26 14.50 24.73
C HIS A 126 -2.32 13.48 24.11
N ILE A 127 -2.58 13.05 22.86
CA ILE A 127 -1.62 12.24 22.08
C ILE A 127 -0.39 13.08 21.77
N GLU A 128 -0.57 14.34 21.34
CA GLU A 128 0.55 15.26 21.06
C GLU A 128 1.38 15.53 22.31
N LYS A 129 0.75 15.87 23.45
CA LYS A 129 1.43 16.06 24.74
C LYS A 129 2.21 14.80 25.18
N GLY A 130 1.61 13.63 24.99
CA GLY A 130 2.26 12.36 25.30
C GLY A 130 3.48 12.11 24.41
N ALA A 131 3.40 12.39 23.13
CA ALA A 131 4.49 12.26 22.19
C ALA A 131 5.66 13.21 22.55
N LEU A 132 5.36 14.47 22.85
CA LEU A 132 6.37 15.45 23.30
C LEU A 132 7.05 15.02 24.59
N SER A 133 6.30 14.54 25.59
CA SER A 133 6.86 14.05 26.87
C SER A 133 7.81 12.86 26.70
N LEU A 134 7.57 12.01 25.71
CA LEU A 134 8.46 10.89 25.39
C LEU A 134 9.74 11.35 24.70
N THR A 135 9.67 12.42 23.89
CA THR A 135 10.84 13.05 23.26
C THR A 135 11.76 13.69 24.31
N ASP A 136 11.20 14.39 25.28
CA ASP A 136 11.94 15.02 26.39
C ASP A 136 12.67 14.01 27.30
N LEU A 137 12.18 12.79 27.37
CA LEU A 137 12.82 11.72 28.15
C LEU A 137 13.95 11.01 27.39
N ASN A 138 14.33 11.46 26.18
CA ASN A 138 15.22 10.73 25.26
C ASN A 138 14.80 9.24 25.10
N VAL A 139 13.57 8.92 25.45
CA VAL A 139 12.95 7.70 24.98
C VAL A 139 12.74 7.94 23.51
N SER A 140 13.70 7.48 22.68
CA SER A 140 13.35 7.31 21.29
C SER A 140 12.08 6.49 21.33
N LEU A 141 10.96 7.09 20.90
CA LEU A 141 9.93 6.34 20.26
C LEU A 141 10.61 5.80 18.99
N ASP A 142 11.49 4.81 19.17
CA ASP A 142 11.52 3.81 18.15
C ASP A 142 10.05 3.40 18.08
N PRO A 143 9.31 3.79 17.01
CA PRO A 143 8.01 3.23 16.79
C PRO A 143 8.28 1.76 16.97
N VAL A 144 7.49 1.07 17.81
CA VAL A 144 7.56 -0.38 17.88
C VAL A 144 7.91 -0.74 16.47
N LYS A 145 9.18 -1.16 16.24
CA LYS A 145 9.61 -1.43 14.89
C LYS A 145 8.64 -2.49 14.48
N ASN A 146 7.52 -2.03 13.89
CA ASN A 146 6.87 -2.83 12.90
C ASN A 146 8.07 -3.18 12.05
N ASN A 147 8.53 -4.42 12.10
CA ASN A 147 9.52 -4.92 11.17
C ASN A 147 8.97 -4.94 9.72
N GLN A 148 7.80 -4.36 9.50
CA GLN A 148 7.52 -3.64 8.27
C GLN A 148 8.54 -2.51 8.26
N GLN A 149 9.66 -2.74 7.54
CA GLN A 149 10.54 -1.65 7.18
C GLN A 149 9.61 -0.53 6.71
N HIS A 150 9.50 0.55 7.52
CA HIS A 150 8.83 1.75 7.06
C HIS A 150 9.69 2.23 5.89
N ILE A 151 9.33 1.76 4.71
CA ILE A 151 9.92 2.23 3.48
C ILE A 151 9.30 3.59 3.28
N ASP A 152 9.92 4.59 3.90
CA ASP A 152 9.54 5.98 3.67
C ASP A 152 10.11 6.39 2.31
N LYS A 153 9.29 6.25 1.29
CA LYS A 153 9.58 6.78 -0.03
C LYS A 153 9.13 8.23 -0.06
N SER A 154 10.09 9.15 0.00
CA SER A 154 9.84 10.58 -0.22
C SER A 154 9.13 10.82 -1.55
N TYR A 155 8.44 11.94 -1.66
CA TYR A 155 7.74 12.34 -2.87
C TYR A 155 8.38 13.58 -3.50
N TYR A 156 8.17 13.73 -4.80
CA TYR A 156 8.58 14.87 -5.59
C TYR A 156 7.37 15.78 -5.82
N SER A 157 7.43 17.02 -5.35
CA SER A 157 6.29 17.95 -5.31
C SER A 157 6.27 18.97 -6.45
N ASN A 158 7.27 18.96 -7.36
CA ASN A 158 7.29 19.90 -8.46
C ASN A 158 6.53 19.38 -9.70
N PRO A 159 6.12 20.24 -10.63
CA PRO A 159 5.51 19.85 -11.90
C PRO A 159 6.42 18.92 -12.71
N ILE A 160 5.82 17.89 -13.29
CA ILE A 160 6.47 16.96 -14.23
C ILE A 160 5.84 17.16 -15.61
N LYS A 161 6.61 17.69 -16.55
CA LYS A 161 6.18 17.97 -17.92
C LYS A 161 6.90 17.07 -18.90
N ILE A 162 6.21 16.05 -19.38
CA ILE A 162 6.77 15.05 -20.30
C ILE A 162 6.58 15.51 -21.75
N GLU A 163 7.65 15.66 -22.49
CA GLU A 163 7.60 15.83 -23.93
C GLU A 163 7.17 14.49 -24.57
N VAL A 164 5.91 14.39 -24.96
CA VAL A 164 5.35 13.16 -25.55
C VAL A 164 5.60 13.05 -27.05
N GLY A 165 5.95 14.14 -27.70
CA GLY A 165 6.22 14.15 -29.14
C GLY A 165 6.19 15.54 -29.76
N LYS A 166 6.02 15.57 -31.07
CA LYS A 166 6.01 16.78 -31.90
C LYS A 166 4.83 16.81 -32.84
N ARG A 167 4.34 18.00 -33.12
CA ARG A 167 3.37 18.22 -34.20
C ARG A 167 3.99 17.82 -35.55
N ILE A 168 3.17 17.24 -36.44
CA ILE A 168 3.63 16.82 -37.77
C ILE A 168 3.76 18.03 -38.72
N ASP A 169 2.94 19.07 -38.49
CA ASP A 169 2.81 20.23 -39.39
C ASP A 169 3.92 21.30 -39.17
N ASN A 170 4.40 21.48 -37.95
CA ASN A 170 5.36 22.56 -37.61
C ASN A 170 6.47 22.14 -36.62
N GLU A 171 6.56 20.89 -36.27
CA GLU A 171 7.52 20.29 -35.31
C GLU A 171 7.48 20.90 -33.89
N GLU A 172 6.42 21.61 -33.54
CA GLU A 172 6.22 22.14 -32.19
C GLU A 172 6.13 21.01 -31.18
N LEU A 173 6.78 21.18 -30.02
CA LEU A 173 6.80 20.18 -28.95
C LEU A 173 5.45 20.06 -28.28
N ILE A 174 5.03 18.82 -28.01
CA ILE A 174 3.82 18.51 -27.26
C ILE A 174 4.23 17.98 -25.88
N ASN A 175 3.83 18.72 -24.86
CA ASN A 175 4.15 18.40 -23.47
C ASN A 175 2.90 17.96 -22.72
N LEU A 176 3.05 16.91 -21.90
CA LEU A 176 2.03 16.39 -21.00
C LEU A 176 2.35 16.85 -19.56
N SER A 177 1.45 17.56 -18.92
CA SER A 177 1.55 17.97 -17.51
C SER A 177 1.06 16.81 -16.61
N LEU A 178 1.93 15.83 -16.34
CA LEU A 178 1.57 14.51 -15.80
C LEU A 178 0.87 14.57 -14.44
N ASN A 179 1.33 15.44 -13.54
CA ASN A 179 0.88 15.50 -12.15
C ASN A 179 0.06 16.76 -11.81
N ASP A 180 -0.44 17.45 -12.83
CA ASP A 180 -1.31 18.62 -12.66
C ASP A 180 -2.77 18.18 -12.48
N THR A 181 -3.30 18.31 -11.25
CA THR A 181 -4.69 17.93 -10.90
C THR A 181 -5.74 18.92 -11.38
N GLY A 182 -5.32 20.11 -11.82
CA GLY A 182 -6.20 21.05 -12.53
C GLY A 182 -6.51 20.59 -13.96
N ILE A 183 -5.68 19.71 -14.51
CA ILE A 183 -5.82 19.14 -15.86
C ILE A 183 -6.33 17.70 -15.78
N TYR A 184 -5.71 16.84 -14.95
CA TYR A 184 -6.01 15.40 -14.87
C TYR A 184 -6.35 14.99 -13.44
N ASN A 185 -7.43 14.22 -13.26
CA ASN A 185 -7.81 13.70 -11.94
C ASN A 185 -6.92 12.52 -11.49
N ASN A 186 -6.27 11.85 -12.45
CA ASN A 186 -5.26 10.83 -12.17
C ASN A 186 -4.17 10.81 -13.24
N CYS A 187 -3.02 10.27 -12.88
CA CYS A 187 -1.83 10.17 -13.73
C CYS A 187 -1.62 8.76 -14.31
N HIS A 188 -2.67 7.91 -14.36
CA HIS A 188 -2.56 6.60 -15.00
C HIS A 188 -2.66 6.73 -16.51
N ILE A 189 -1.85 5.93 -17.22
CA ILE A 189 -1.67 6.01 -18.66
C ILE A 189 -1.97 4.67 -19.31
N ALA A 190 -2.78 4.66 -20.37
CA ALA A 190 -2.98 3.54 -21.25
C ALA A 190 -2.30 3.79 -22.60
N VAL A 191 -1.53 2.83 -23.10
CA VAL A 191 -0.88 2.90 -24.41
C VAL A 191 -1.22 1.65 -25.19
N ALA A 192 -1.85 1.82 -26.35
CA ALA A 192 -2.18 0.72 -27.25
C ALA A 192 -1.51 0.89 -28.62
N GLY A 193 -1.08 -0.22 -29.22
CA GLY A 193 -0.47 -0.23 -30.55
C GLY A 193 0.10 -1.59 -30.92
N ASN A 194 0.15 -1.94 -32.17
CA ASN A 194 0.72 -3.19 -32.66
C ASN A 194 2.20 -3.36 -32.27
N SER A 195 2.72 -4.58 -32.42
CA SER A 195 4.15 -4.81 -32.31
C SER A 195 4.94 -3.97 -33.33
N GLY A 196 6.03 -3.35 -32.89
CA GLY A 196 6.90 -2.53 -33.74
C GLY A 196 6.40 -1.11 -34.04
N THR A 197 5.29 -0.64 -33.45
CA THR A 197 4.78 0.74 -33.65
C THR A 197 5.50 1.80 -32.82
N GLY A 198 6.35 1.40 -31.84
CA GLY A 198 7.14 2.32 -31.02
C GLY A 198 6.71 2.40 -29.55
N LYS A 199 5.78 1.57 -29.05
CA LYS A 199 5.32 1.59 -27.66
C LYS A 199 6.46 1.51 -26.63
N THR A 200 7.34 0.53 -26.79
CA THR A 200 8.48 0.34 -25.88
C THR A 200 9.41 1.55 -25.89
N GLN A 201 9.73 2.09 -27.06
CA GLN A 201 10.58 3.28 -27.20
C GLN A 201 9.95 4.54 -26.58
N PHE A 202 8.64 4.71 -26.72
CA PHE A 202 7.88 5.76 -26.02
C PHE A 202 7.93 5.57 -24.51
N ALA A 203 7.73 4.34 -24.01
CA ALA A 203 7.75 4.03 -22.60
C ALA A 203 9.14 4.27 -21.96
N LEU A 204 10.22 3.90 -22.66
CA LEU A 204 11.59 4.16 -22.20
C LEU A 204 11.87 5.64 -22.13
N GLU A 205 11.49 6.40 -23.16
CA GLU A 205 11.63 7.87 -23.17
C GLU A 205 10.84 8.53 -22.04
N PHE A 206 9.61 8.10 -21.84
CA PHE A 206 8.75 8.57 -20.75
C PHE A 206 9.41 8.36 -19.37
N LEU A 207 9.94 7.18 -19.10
CA LEU A 207 10.59 6.87 -17.83
C LEU A 207 11.90 7.63 -17.66
N THR A 208 12.66 7.83 -18.76
CA THR A 208 13.88 8.64 -18.73
C THR A 208 13.59 10.09 -18.35
N GLN A 209 12.56 10.69 -18.95
CA GLN A 209 12.17 12.06 -18.61
C GLN A 209 11.67 12.19 -17.17
N ILE A 210 10.91 11.20 -16.64
CA ILE A 210 10.51 11.17 -15.24
C ILE A 210 11.73 11.17 -14.32
N TYR A 211 12.71 10.31 -14.61
CA TYR A 211 13.94 10.23 -13.83
C TYR A 211 14.73 11.55 -13.85
N GLU A 212 14.94 12.13 -15.04
CA GLU A 212 15.66 13.38 -15.22
C GLU A 212 14.98 14.56 -14.52
N GLN A 213 13.69 14.78 -14.76
CA GLN A 213 12.97 15.94 -14.22
C GLN A 213 12.79 15.85 -12.70
N SER A 214 12.66 14.65 -12.17
CA SER A 214 12.58 14.44 -10.73
C SER A 214 13.96 14.36 -10.06
N ASN A 215 15.07 14.47 -10.79
CA ASN A 215 16.43 14.23 -10.28
C ASN A 215 16.53 12.87 -9.55
N GLY A 216 15.85 11.84 -10.07
CA GLY A 216 15.80 10.50 -9.49
C GLY A 216 14.96 10.34 -8.22
N HIS A 217 14.16 11.35 -7.82
CA HIS A 217 13.26 11.23 -6.68
C HIS A 217 12.04 10.36 -7.00
N VAL A 218 11.51 10.43 -8.21
CA VAL A 218 10.47 9.52 -8.69
C VAL A 218 11.14 8.32 -9.33
N ASN A 219 11.06 7.19 -8.68
CA ASN A 219 11.59 5.93 -9.21
C ASN A 219 10.49 5.12 -9.91
N TYR A 220 10.88 4.02 -10.53
CA TYR A 220 9.95 3.17 -11.24
C TYR A 220 10.31 1.69 -11.21
N ILE A 221 9.32 0.87 -11.51
CA ILE A 221 9.50 -0.53 -11.90
C ILE A 221 8.86 -0.75 -13.27
N TYR A 222 9.66 -1.30 -14.19
CA TYR A 222 9.22 -1.80 -15.49
C TYR A 222 9.02 -3.31 -15.38
N LEU A 223 7.79 -3.77 -15.53
CA LEU A 223 7.44 -5.19 -15.49
C LEU A 223 7.30 -5.71 -16.91
N ASP A 224 8.29 -6.48 -17.37
CA ASP A 224 8.33 -7.07 -18.70
C ASP A 224 7.94 -8.55 -18.65
N PHE A 225 6.78 -8.85 -19.26
CA PHE A 225 6.28 -10.22 -19.39
C PHE A 225 6.83 -11.00 -20.57
N LYS A 226 7.36 -10.29 -21.55
CA LYS A 226 7.91 -10.94 -22.74
C LYS A 226 9.25 -11.62 -22.42
N GLY A 227 9.99 -11.04 -21.48
CA GLY A 227 11.37 -11.40 -21.20
C GLY A 227 12.32 -10.86 -22.27
N LEU A 228 13.47 -10.39 -21.86
CA LEU A 228 14.53 -9.92 -22.76
C LEU A 228 15.48 -11.05 -23.12
N LYS A 229 15.90 -11.10 -24.37
CA LYS A 229 17.03 -11.90 -24.81
C LYS A 229 18.34 -11.12 -24.59
N GLN A 230 19.47 -11.79 -24.57
CA GLN A 230 20.77 -11.13 -24.35
C GLN A 230 21.06 -9.97 -25.30
N ASP A 231 20.64 -10.09 -26.57
CA ASP A 231 20.83 -9.00 -27.54
C ASP A 231 19.92 -7.80 -27.25
N ASP A 232 18.67 -8.04 -26.81
CA ASP A 232 17.73 -6.98 -26.40
C ASP A 232 18.27 -6.22 -25.18
N VAL A 233 18.94 -6.90 -24.24
CA VAL A 233 19.57 -6.28 -23.06
C VAL A 233 20.67 -5.30 -23.47
N LYS A 234 21.49 -5.66 -24.46
CA LYS A 234 22.54 -4.76 -24.99
C LYS A 234 21.95 -3.51 -25.62
N GLU A 235 20.83 -3.62 -26.32
CA GLU A 235 20.14 -2.47 -26.89
C GLU A 235 19.63 -1.49 -25.82
N LEU A 236 19.39 -1.97 -24.59
CA LEU A 236 18.93 -1.19 -23.46
C LEU A 236 20.04 -0.69 -22.53
N GLU A 237 21.31 -1.02 -22.76
CA GLU A 237 22.42 -0.63 -21.88
C GLU A 237 22.48 0.89 -21.64
N ASN A 238 22.28 1.69 -22.68
CA ASN A 238 22.25 3.16 -22.56
C ASN A 238 21.08 3.61 -21.66
N PHE A 239 19.90 3.03 -21.84
CA PHE A 239 18.75 3.35 -21.00
C PHE A 239 18.99 2.99 -19.54
N PHE A 240 19.58 1.83 -19.25
CA PHE A 240 19.92 1.42 -17.89
C PHE A 240 20.96 2.35 -17.26
N ALA A 241 21.95 2.80 -18.04
CA ALA A 241 22.96 3.74 -17.57
C ALA A 241 22.38 5.14 -17.32
N ASP A 242 21.62 5.68 -18.27
CA ASP A 242 21.03 7.03 -18.21
C ASP A 242 20.08 7.17 -17.01
N THR A 243 19.33 6.15 -16.72
CA THR A 243 18.31 6.16 -15.66
C THR A 243 18.75 5.47 -14.36
N LYS A 244 19.98 4.96 -14.30
CA LYS A 244 20.49 4.14 -13.18
C LYS A 244 19.56 2.99 -12.82
N THR A 245 19.11 2.27 -13.83
CA THR A 245 18.17 1.16 -13.67
C THR A 245 18.90 -0.14 -13.42
N ASP A 246 18.53 -0.83 -12.34
CA ASP A 246 18.97 -2.18 -12.06
C ASP A 246 18.16 -3.16 -12.92
N PHE A 247 18.84 -3.98 -13.73
CA PHE A 247 18.19 -5.05 -14.51
C PHE A 247 18.12 -6.33 -13.69
N ILE A 248 16.91 -6.86 -13.55
CA ILE A 248 16.61 -8.10 -12.81
C ILE A 248 16.03 -9.11 -13.78
N ASP A 249 16.79 -10.15 -14.07
CA ASP A 249 16.39 -11.24 -14.93
C ASP A 249 16.05 -12.48 -14.10
N VAL A 250 14.77 -12.67 -13.81
CA VAL A 250 14.28 -13.81 -13.02
C VAL A 250 14.18 -15.04 -13.92
N PRO A 251 14.76 -16.19 -13.56
CA PRO A 251 15.30 -16.57 -12.25
C PRO A 251 16.81 -16.37 -12.05
N GLN A 252 17.55 -15.82 -13.02
CA GLN A 252 19.00 -15.67 -12.92
C GLN A 252 19.40 -14.72 -11.78
N THR A 253 18.62 -13.65 -11.62
CA THR A 253 18.77 -12.68 -10.53
C THR A 253 17.50 -12.67 -9.69
N PRO A 254 17.56 -12.95 -8.38
CA PRO A 254 16.37 -12.95 -7.53
C PRO A 254 15.78 -11.54 -7.41
N PHE A 255 14.47 -11.46 -7.33
CA PHE A 255 13.80 -10.21 -6.98
C PHE A 255 14.21 -9.79 -5.55
N PRO A 256 14.67 -8.54 -5.35
CA PRO A 256 15.38 -8.12 -4.13
C PRO A 256 14.46 -7.90 -2.92
N VAL A 257 13.39 -8.68 -2.80
CA VAL A 257 12.41 -8.57 -1.72
C VAL A 257 11.92 -9.95 -1.31
N ASN A 258 11.73 -10.17 -0.02
CA ASN A 258 10.90 -11.26 0.46
C ASN A 258 9.43 -10.81 0.41
N PRO A 259 8.56 -11.43 -0.42
CA PRO A 259 7.20 -10.98 -0.61
C PRO A 259 6.31 -11.15 0.62
N LEU A 260 6.76 -11.90 1.64
CA LEU A 260 6.01 -12.09 2.88
C LEU A 260 6.16 -10.91 3.86
N THR A 261 7.10 -10.01 3.63
CA THR A 261 7.34 -8.85 4.52
C THR A 261 6.22 -7.81 4.48
N PHE A 262 5.24 -7.92 3.58
CA PHE A 262 4.02 -7.11 3.65
C PHE A 262 3.05 -7.54 4.77
N ILE A 263 3.25 -8.73 5.34
CA ILE A 263 2.36 -9.28 6.36
C ILE A 263 2.69 -8.64 7.71
N ASP A 264 1.69 -8.04 8.36
CA ASP A 264 1.83 -7.57 9.73
C ASP A 264 1.91 -8.78 10.68
N ASN A 265 3.11 -9.13 11.12
CA ASN A 265 3.37 -10.27 11.99
C ASN A 265 3.30 -9.94 13.49
N VAL A 266 3.01 -8.69 13.86
CA VAL A 266 2.85 -8.26 15.25
C VAL A 266 1.43 -8.54 15.76
N ASN A 267 0.43 -8.26 14.93
CA ASN A 267 -0.97 -8.52 15.25
C ASN A 267 -1.40 -9.89 14.71
N GLU A 268 -1.81 -10.81 15.59
CA GLU A 268 -2.21 -12.18 15.21
C GLU A 268 -3.34 -12.22 14.15
N VAL A 269 -4.32 -11.31 14.23
CA VAL A 269 -5.42 -11.26 13.26
C VAL A 269 -4.88 -10.81 11.90
N ASN A 270 -4.10 -9.74 11.88
CA ASN A 270 -3.51 -9.22 10.64
C ASN A 270 -2.52 -10.21 10.02
N LYS A 271 -1.74 -10.91 10.86
CA LYS A 271 -0.85 -11.98 10.41
C LYS A 271 -1.62 -13.09 9.69
N ASN A 272 -2.69 -13.60 10.32
CA ASN A 272 -3.53 -14.62 9.70
C ASN A 272 -4.17 -14.15 8.39
N MET A 273 -4.69 -12.90 8.34
CA MET A 273 -5.23 -12.30 7.12
C MET A 273 -4.16 -12.15 6.02
N GLY A 274 -2.95 -11.78 6.39
CA GLY A 274 -1.83 -11.65 5.46
C GLY A 274 -1.39 -13.00 4.90
N ILE A 275 -1.31 -14.03 5.75
CA ILE A 275 -1.03 -15.41 5.33
C ILE A 275 -2.13 -15.92 4.40
N ASP A 276 -3.40 -15.71 4.74
CA ASP A 276 -4.53 -16.09 3.88
C ASP A 276 -4.42 -15.42 2.50
N LYS A 277 -4.03 -14.16 2.45
CA LYS A 277 -3.85 -13.42 1.20
C LYS A 277 -2.68 -13.98 0.36
N PHE A 278 -1.55 -14.33 0.99
CA PHE A 278 -0.45 -15.02 0.32
C PHE A 278 -0.91 -16.34 -0.28
N VAL A 279 -1.57 -17.17 0.52
CA VAL A 279 -2.11 -18.48 0.11
C VAL A 279 -3.12 -18.32 -1.03
N ASP A 280 -3.98 -17.30 -0.96
CA ASP A 280 -4.95 -16.99 -2.02
C ASP A 280 -4.26 -16.63 -3.34
N ILE A 281 -3.18 -15.87 -3.30
CA ILE A 281 -2.41 -15.53 -4.49
C ILE A 281 -1.84 -16.81 -5.12
N VAL A 282 -1.10 -17.60 -4.34
CA VAL A 282 -0.49 -18.85 -4.85
C VAL A 282 -1.57 -19.78 -5.42
N CYS A 283 -2.65 -20.02 -4.68
CA CYS A 283 -3.70 -20.94 -5.11
C CYS A 283 -4.48 -20.43 -6.33
N LYS A 284 -4.81 -19.14 -6.36
CA LYS A 284 -5.59 -18.52 -7.44
C LYS A 284 -4.84 -18.57 -8.78
N TYR A 285 -3.58 -18.20 -8.76
CA TYR A 285 -2.79 -18.11 -10.00
C TYR A 285 -2.22 -19.46 -10.47
N SER A 286 -2.22 -20.44 -9.58
CA SER A 286 -1.81 -21.80 -9.89
C SER A 286 -2.98 -22.79 -10.06
N ASN A 287 -4.23 -22.31 -10.04
CA ASN A 287 -5.46 -23.13 -10.16
C ASN A 287 -5.55 -24.26 -9.12
N LEU A 288 -5.20 -24.00 -7.87
CA LEU A 288 -5.17 -25.01 -6.81
C LEU A 288 -6.52 -25.13 -6.11
N GLY A 289 -6.85 -26.35 -5.69
CA GLY A 289 -8.10 -26.66 -5.01
C GLY A 289 -8.09 -26.36 -3.50
N ILE A 290 -9.26 -26.46 -2.87
CA ILE A 290 -9.48 -26.14 -1.44
C ILE A 290 -8.58 -26.95 -0.51
N LYS A 291 -8.34 -28.24 -0.79
CA LYS A 291 -7.46 -29.09 0.02
C LYS A 291 -6.00 -28.62 -0.02
N GLN A 292 -5.53 -28.24 -1.20
CA GLN A 292 -4.18 -27.72 -1.41
C GLN A 292 -4.02 -26.35 -0.72
N LYS A 293 -5.05 -25.49 -0.80
CA LYS A 293 -5.11 -24.25 -0.06
C LYS A 293 -4.95 -24.44 1.44
N GLY A 294 -5.65 -25.44 2.03
CA GLY A 294 -5.53 -25.77 3.45
C GLY A 294 -4.12 -26.18 3.85
N LYS A 295 -3.47 -27.05 3.07
CA LYS A 295 -2.09 -27.50 3.33
C LYS A 295 -1.06 -26.36 3.24
N LEU A 296 -1.18 -25.49 2.22
CA LEU A 296 -0.29 -24.33 2.08
C LEU A 296 -0.48 -23.34 3.23
N ARG A 297 -1.73 -23.14 3.68
CA ARG A 297 -2.03 -22.30 4.84
C ARG A 297 -1.38 -22.85 6.11
N GLU A 298 -1.49 -24.13 6.35
CA GLU A 298 -0.87 -24.83 7.50
C GLU A 298 0.65 -24.66 7.47
N ALA A 299 1.29 -24.97 6.33
CA ALA A 299 2.74 -24.80 6.14
C ALA A 299 3.21 -23.35 6.36
N ALA A 300 2.45 -22.37 5.85
CA ALA A 300 2.78 -20.96 6.06
C ALA A 300 2.64 -20.56 7.54
N LEU A 301 1.59 -21.00 8.23
CA LEU A 301 1.43 -20.73 9.65
C LEU A 301 2.57 -21.31 10.48
N GLU A 302 2.96 -22.56 10.25
CA GLU A 302 4.09 -23.20 10.93
C GLU A 302 5.39 -22.43 10.68
N ALA A 303 5.67 -22.06 9.43
CA ALA A 303 6.85 -21.27 9.08
C ALA A 303 6.89 -19.91 9.81
N PHE A 304 5.74 -19.25 9.97
CA PHE A 304 5.65 -17.99 10.75
C PHE A 304 5.81 -18.21 12.26
N ILE A 305 5.33 -19.34 12.81
CA ILE A 305 5.47 -19.65 14.24
C ILE A 305 6.93 -19.90 14.62
N GLU A 306 7.72 -20.49 13.74
CA GLU A 306 9.15 -20.74 13.98
C GLU A 306 10.01 -19.48 13.96
N GLN A 307 9.49 -18.38 13.40
CA GLN A 307 10.25 -17.13 13.33
C GLN A 307 10.34 -16.46 14.71
N LYS A 308 11.57 -16.05 15.08
CA LYS A 308 11.85 -15.34 16.33
C LYS A 308 12.08 -13.86 16.07
N GLY A 309 11.72 -13.01 17.05
CA GLY A 309 12.09 -11.59 17.04
C GLY A 309 11.47 -10.77 15.90
N GLY A 310 10.29 -11.17 15.39
CA GLY A 310 9.59 -10.42 14.34
C GLY A 310 10.18 -10.59 12.94
N THR A 311 11.01 -11.61 12.72
CA THR A 311 11.51 -11.97 11.38
C THR A 311 10.42 -12.63 10.53
N TYR A 312 10.70 -12.79 9.24
CA TYR A 312 9.76 -13.38 8.27
C TYR A 312 10.33 -14.67 7.69
N PRO A 313 9.50 -15.71 7.48
CA PRO A 313 9.95 -16.88 6.77
C PRO A 313 10.26 -16.55 5.31
N SER A 314 11.12 -17.32 4.68
CA SER A 314 11.30 -17.33 3.23
C SER A 314 10.28 -18.24 2.55
N ILE A 315 10.11 -18.10 1.23
CA ILE A 315 9.32 -19.05 0.43
C ILE A 315 9.88 -20.47 0.58
N ARG A 316 11.20 -20.62 0.71
CA ARG A 316 11.86 -21.90 0.92
C ARG A 316 11.44 -22.55 2.24
N GLN A 317 11.42 -21.80 3.35
CA GLN A 317 10.98 -22.33 4.65
C GLN A 317 9.53 -22.79 4.60
N ILE A 318 8.63 -22.02 3.96
CA ILE A 318 7.25 -22.47 3.74
C ILE A 318 7.19 -23.77 2.94
N ASN A 319 8.03 -23.90 1.90
CA ASN A 319 8.10 -25.14 1.11
C ASN A 319 8.59 -26.33 1.94
N GLU A 320 9.59 -26.14 2.81
CA GLU A 320 10.11 -27.17 3.71
C GLU A 320 9.01 -27.69 4.64
N HIS A 321 8.20 -26.81 5.25
CA HIS A 321 7.03 -27.21 6.04
C HIS A 321 5.98 -27.92 5.17
N LEU A 322 5.70 -27.41 3.97
CA LEU A 322 4.75 -28.04 3.07
C LEU A 322 5.17 -29.48 2.71
N GLN A 323 6.45 -29.70 2.42
CA GLN A 323 6.97 -31.06 2.13
C GLN A 323 6.78 -31.99 3.35
N SER A 324 6.96 -31.47 4.57
CA SER A 324 6.72 -32.25 5.80
C SER A 324 5.26 -32.64 5.97
N ILE A 325 4.32 -31.75 5.64
CA ILE A 325 2.87 -31.98 5.72
C ILE A 325 2.39 -32.98 4.65
N VAL A 326 2.94 -32.88 3.44
CA VAL A 326 2.47 -33.67 2.28
C VAL A 326 3.13 -35.04 2.22
N GLY A 327 4.36 -35.19 2.74
CA GLY A 327 5.19 -36.39 2.62
C GLY A 327 5.52 -36.70 1.16
N ASP A 328 5.52 -37.98 0.80
CA ASP A 328 5.89 -38.44 -0.56
C ASP A 328 4.84 -38.13 -1.65
N LYS A 329 3.73 -37.53 -1.30
CA LYS A 329 2.64 -37.24 -2.25
C LYS A 329 2.89 -35.91 -2.96
N LYS A 330 3.49 -35.97 -4.13
CA LYS A 330 3.63 -34.81 -5.00
C LYS A 330 2.33 -34.46 -5.70
N ASP A 331 1.99 -33.19 -5.73
CA ASP A 331 0.88 -32.61 -6.48
C ASP A 331 1.29 -31.25 -7.07
N THR A 332 0.40 -30.63 -7.82
CA THR A 332 0.66 -29.33 -8.47
C THR A 332 1.09 -28.24 -7.47
N LEU A 333 0.58 -28.26 -6.22
CA LEU A 333 1.00 -27.31 -5.19
C LEU A 333 2.47 -27.51 -4.82
N THR A 334 2.88 -28.76 -4.57
CA THR A 334 4.27 -29.07 -4.21
C THR A 334 5.23 -28.75 -5.34
N GLU A 335 4.84 -28.97 -6.61
CA GLU A 335 5.64 -28.61 -7.78
C GLU A 335 5.86 -27.11 -7.88
N ILE A 336 4.80 -26.30 -7.74
CA ILE A 336 4.88 -24.84 -7.84
C ILE A 336 5.71 -24.26 -6.68
N MET A 337 5.47 -24.71 -5.45
CA MET A 337 6.25 -24.26 -4.30
C MET A 337 7.71 -24.67 -4.37
N ASP A 338 7.99 -25.85 -4.92
CA ASP A 338 9.35 -26.31 -5.19
C ASP A 338 10.03 -25.45 -6.26
N GLU A 339 9.35 -25.12 -7.37
CA GLU A 339 9.89 -24.23 -8.39
C GLU A 339 10.17 -22.82 -7.84
N LEU A 340 9.22 -22.22 -7.12
CA LEU A 340 9.39 -20.90 -6.48
C LEU A 340 10.60 -20.88 -5.53
N SER A 341 10.80 -21.94 -4.77
CA SER A 341 11.91 -22.11 -3.82
C SER A 341 13.23 -22.37 -4.51
N ARG A 342 13.27 -23.34 -5.43
CA ARG A 342 14.50 -23.81 -6.11
C ARG A 342 15.09 -22.76 -7.03
N TYR A 343 14.26 -22.02 -7.76
CA TYR A 343 14.73 -20.95 -8.65
C TYR A 343 15.10 -19.67 -7.90
N LYS A 344 14.90 -19.63 -6.57
CA LYS A 344 15.24 -18.46 -5.74
C LYS A 344 14.69 -17.15 -6.33
N ILE A 345 13.42 -17.18 -6.73
CA ILE A 345 12.78 -16.02 -7.38
C ILE A 345 12.82 -14.79 -6.49
N PHE A 346 12.74 -14.99 -5.18
CA PHE A 346 12.82 -13.96 -4.15
C PHE A 346 14.03 -14.17 -3.25
N ILE A 347 14.50 -13.10 -2.62
CA ILE A 347 15.56 -13.22 -1.61
C ILE A 347 15.04 -13.93 -0.36
N ASP A 348 15.87 -14.78 0.24
CA ASP A 348 15.54 -15.52 1.46
C ASP A 348 15.71 -14.66 2.73
N ASP A 349 16.75 -13.81 2.79
CA ASP A 349 17.09 -13.03 3.97
C ASP A 349 16.57 -11.59 3.86
N PRO A 350 15.60 -11.19 4.71
CA PRO A 350 15.10 -9.81 4.74
C PRO A 350 16.16 -8.76 5.06
N LYS A 351 17.26 -9.13 5.71
CA LYS A 351 18.38 -8.19 5.99
C LYS A 351 19.07 -7.71 4.71
N ASN A 352 19.00 -8.51 3.66
CA ASN A 352 19.54 -8.18 2.34
C ASN A 352 18.51 -7.45 1.46
N GLN A 353 17.33 -7.16 2.01
CA GLN A 353 16.30 -6.42 1.30
C GLN A 353 16.76 -5.00 1.08
N SER A 354 17.14 -4.69 -0.15
CA SER A 354 17.44 -3.31 -0.53
C SER A 354 16.14 -2.49 -0.53
N ASN A 355 16.23 -1.19 -0.21
CA ASN A 355 15.09 -0.29 -0.43
C ASN A 355 14.86 -0.14 -1.94
N PHE A 356 14.19 -1.12 -2.56
CA PHE A 356 14.00 -1.14 -4.00
C PHE A 356 13.11 0.01 -4.49
N PHE A 357 12.26 0.58 -3.64
CA PHE A 357 11.48 1.78 -4.00
C PHE A 357 12.34 3.03 -4.20
N ALA A 358 13.59 3.03 -3.72
CA ALA A 358 14.55 4.09 -3.98
C ALA A 358 15.39 3.85 -5.25
N LYS A 359 15.05 2.81 -6.03
CA LYS A 359 15.76 2.42 -7.24
C LYS A 359 14.82 2.34 -8.43
N ASN A 360 15.38 2.49 -9.62
CA ASN A 360 14.72 2.17 -10.87
C ASN A 360 15.00 0.72 -11.20
N LEU A 361 13.97 -0.03 -11.52
CA LEU A 361 14.07 -1.47 -11.77
C LEU A 361 13.46 -1.83 -13.13
N TYR A 362 14.15 -2.67 -13.87
CA TYR A 362 13.60 -3.39 -15.01
C TYR A 362 13.54 -4.86 -14.67
N LEU A 363 12.34 -5.40 -14.50
CA LEU A 363 12.10 -6.79 -14.15
C LEU A 363 11.68 -7.57 -15.39
N SER A 364 12.55 -8.46 -15.82
CA SER A 364 12.30 -9.42 -16.90
C SER A 364 11.90 -10.77 -16.28
N LEU A 365 10.69 -11.24 -16.61
CA LEU A 365 10.22 -12.55 -16.19
C LEU A 365 10.44 -13.56 -17.33
N SER A 366 11.48 -14.36 -17.23
CA SER A 366 11.87 -15.32 -18.28
C SER A 366 10.73 -16.23 -18.72
N GLY A 367 10.62 -16.43 -20.03
CA GLY A 367 9.70 -17.38 -20.64
C GLY A 367 9.98 -18.85 -20.31
N ASP A 368 11.15 -19.16 -19.74
CA ASP A 368 11.54 -20.53 -19.36
C ASP A 368 10.86 -21.00 -18.07
N LEU A 369 10.31 -20.06 -17.28
CA LEU A 369 9.50 -20.40 -16.11
C LEU A 369 8.10 -20.88 -16.52
N SER A 370 7.54 -21.82 -15.77
CA SER A 370 6.14 -22.21 -15.98
C SER A 370 5.19 -21.01 -15.82
N ASN A 371 4.10 -20.95 -16.57
CA ASN A 371 3.14 -19.85 -16.48
C ASN A 371 2.62 -19.66 -15.04
N SER A 372 2.39 -20.75 -14.32
CA SER A 372 1.92 -20.68 -12.92
C SER A 372 2.94 -19.98 -12.03
N VAL A 373 4.24 -20.28 -12.16
CA VAL A 373 5.31 -19.63 -11.39
C VAL A 373 5.46 -18.17 -11.80
N ARG A 374 5.47 -17.87 -13.10
CA ARG A 374 5.56 -16.49 -13.61
C ARG A 374 4.45 -15.60 -13.05
N PHE A 375 3.20 -16.05 -13.17
CA PHE A 375 2.06 -15.28 -12.67
C PHE A 375 2.02 -15.19 -11.15
N THR A 376 2.30 -16.28 -10.44
CA THR A 376 2.36 -16.25 -8.98
C THR A 376 3.43 -15.27 -8.51
N SER A 377 4.62 -15.31 -9.07
CA SER A 377 5.72 -14.40 -8.75
C SER A 377 5.34 -12.94 -9.01
N LEU A 378 4.78 -12.65 -10.19
CA LEU A 378 4.32 -11.32 -10.53
C LEU A 378 3.32 -10.78 -9.53
N PHE A 379 2.29 -11.57 -9.21
CA PHE A 379 1.22 -11.09 -8.33
C PHE A 379 1.65 -11.00 -6.86
N LEU A 380 2.64 -11.76 -6.45
CA LEU A 380 3.32 -11.54 -5.17
C LEU A 380 4.06 -10.20 -5.17
N ILE A 381 4.75 -9.87 -6.26
CA ILE A 381 5.45 -8.57 -6.42
C ILE A 381 4.44 -7.41 -6.46
N ILE A 382 3.41 -7.50 -7.28
CA ILE A 382 2.35 -6.47 -7.37
C ILE A 382 1.66 -6.28 -6.01
N ASN A 383 1.34 -7.37 -5.33
CA ASN A 383 0.72 -7.31 -4.01
C ASN A 383 1.64 -6.68 -2.96
N TYR A 384 2.93 -7.00 -2.99
CA TYR A 384 3.92 -6.38 -2.13
C TYR A 384 3.99 -4.86 -2.38
N ILE A 385 4.15 -4.44 -3.63
CA ILE A 385 4.20 -3.03 -4.03
C ILE A 385 2.92 -2.31 -3.59
N TYR A 386 1.76 -2.86 -3.91
CA TYR A 386 0.46 -2.29 -3.57
C TYR A 386 0.33 -2.09 -2.05
N ASN A 387 0.57 -3.12 -1.24
CA ASN A 387 0.42 -3.00 0.22
C ASN A 387 1.43 -2.03 0.83
N THR A 388 2.66 -1.99 0.32
CA THR A 388 3.67 -1.04 0.81
C THR A 388 3.22 0.40 0.57
N PHE A 389 2.77 0.74 -0.64
CA PHE A 389 2.27 2.10 -0.90
C PHE A 389 0.97 2.41 -0.15
N MET A 390 0.07 1.44 0.02
CA MET A 390 -1.18 1.67 0.76
C MET A 390 -0.96 1.96 2.25
N ASN A 391 0.15 1.49 2.81
CA ASN A 391 0.55 1.80 4.19
C ASN A 391 1.26 3.16 4.34
N MET A 392 1.61 3.84 3.23
CA MET A 392 2.17 5.19 3.26
C MET A 392 1.05 6.23 3.34
N ASP A 393 1.40 7.45 3.75
CA ASP A 393 0.49 8.58 3.74
C ASP A 393 0.03 8.94 2.32
N ASN A 394 -1.11 9.60 2.22
CA ASN A 394 -1.57 10.12 0.94
C ASN A 394 -0.59 11.19 0.43
N SER A 395 -0.40 11.19 -0.87
CA SER A 395 0.44 12.18 -1.52
C SER A 395 -0.24 13.56 -1.46
N PRO A 396 0.45 14.61 -1.00
CA PRO A 396 -0.12 15.95 -0.94
C PRO A 396 -0.38 16.52 -2.34
N VAL A 397 -1.30 17.48 -2.38
CA VAL A 397 -1.58 18.31 -3.55
C VAL A 397 -1.40 19.77 -3.13
N GLU A 398 -0.48 20.47 -3.78
CA GLU A 398 -0.20 21.89 -3.56
C GLU A 398 -0.24 22.62 -4.92
N ASP A 399 -0.92 23.73 -5.01
CA ASP A 399 -1.08 24.52 -6.24
C ASP A 399 -1.48 23.69 -7.47
N ASN A 400 -2.40 22.77 -7.30
CA ASN A 400 -2.83 21.77 -8.27
C ASN A 400 -1.75 20.75 -8.68
N ILE A 401 -0.58 20.76 -8.09
CA ILE A 401 0.45 19.75 -8.36
C ILE A 401 0.36 18.64 -7.33
N LYS A 402 0.09 17.44 -7.81
CA LYS A 402 0.11 16.22 -6.97
C LYS A 402 1.53 15.70 -6.87
N ALA A 403 2.02 15.58 -5.64
CA ALA A 403 3.34 15.02 -5.43
C ALA A 403 3.41 13.55 -5.88
N MET A 404 4.47 13.16 -6.58
CA MET A 404 4.66 11.81 -7.10
C MET A 404 5.76 11.06 -6.36
N ARG A 405 5.57 9.74 -6.18
CA ARG A 405 6.55 8.85 -5.55
C ARG A 405 7.14 7.83 -6.51
N TYR A 406 6.29 7.27 -7.38
CA TYR A 406 6.67 6.07 -8.10
C TYR A 406 5.87 5.89 -9.39
N VAL A 407 6.47 5.17 -10.35
CA VAL A 407 5.78 4.72 -11.56
C VAL A 407 5.85 3.20 -11.65
N ILE A 408 4.73 2.56 -11.91
CA ILE A 408 4.64 1.13 -12.21
C ILE A 408 4.28 1.01 -13.69
N LEU A 409 5.19 0.51 -14.49
CA LEU A 409 4.94 0.25 -15.90
C LEU A 409 4.78 -1.25 -16.12
N ILE A 410 3.68 -1.63 -16.76
CA ILE A 410 3.36 -3.03 -17.10
C ILE A 410 3.34 -3.16 -18.61
N ASP A 411 4.36 -3.81 -19.15
CA ASP A 411 4.39 -4.15 -20.57
C ASP A 411 3.63 -5.45 -20.82
N GLU A 412 3.04 -5.57 -22.01
CA GLU A 412 2.14 -6.68 -22.38
C GLU A 412 1.01 -6.89 -21.37
N ALA A 413 0.40 -5.80 -20.88
CA ALA A 413 -0.64 -5.82 -19.85
C ALA A 413 -1.84 -6.72 -20.23
N HIS A 414 -2.06 -6.98 -21.53
CA HIS A 414 -3.07 -7.90 -22.02
C HIS A 414 -2.97 -9.32 -21.43
N VAL A 415 -1.77 -9.75 -21.05
CA VAL A 415 -1.55 -11.04 -20.40
C VAL A 415 -2.28 -11.11 -19.06
N ILE A 416 -2.36 -9.98 -18.34
CA ILE A 416 -3.11 -9.87 -17.09
C ILE A 416 -4.60 -9.69 -17.36
N PHE A 417 -4.97 -8.93 -18.40
CA PHE A 417 -6.37 -8.60 -18.69
C PHE A 417 -7.22 -9.81 -19.10
N LYS A 418 -6.65 -10.76 -19.83
CA LYS A 418 -7.39 -11.91 -20.42
C LYS A 418 -8.02 -12.86 -19.39
N GLU A 419 -7.49 -12.90 -18.20
CA GLU A 419 -7.93 -13.84 -17.16
C GLU A 419 -8.64 -13.13 -16.02
N LYS A 420 -9.93 -13.38 -15.84
CA LYS A 420 -10.74 -12.77 -14.76
C LYS A 420 -10.07 -12.85 -13.38
N LYS A 421 -9.41 -13.97 -13.09
CA LYS A 421 -8.69 -14.17 -11.82
C LYS A 421 -7.54 -13.19 -11.59
N TYR A 422 -6.97 -12.61 -12.66
CA TYR A 422 -5.85 -11.66 -12.58
C TYR A 422 -6.32 -10.21 -12.48
N GLN A 423 -7.52 -9.90 -12.98
CA GLN A 423 -8.03 -8.54 -13.08
C GLN A 423 -8.21 -7.86 -11.72
N SER A 424 -8.71 -8.60 -10.72
CA SER A 424 -9.16 -8.02 -9.45
C SER A 424 -8.08 -7.27 -8.65
N ILE A 425 -6.82 -7.75 -8.67
CA ILE A 425 -5.74 -7.06 -7.95
C ILE A 425 -5.29 -5.82 -8.71
N LEU A 426 -5.21 -5.89 -10.03
CA LEU A 426 -4.85 -4.76 -10.87
C LEU A 426 -5.93 -3.67 -10.85
N GLU A 427 -7.20 -4.05 -10.91
CA GLU A 427 -8.33 -3.14 -10.73
C GLU A 427 -8.24 -2.39 -9.40
N LYS A 428 -8.05 -3.13 -8.30
CA LYS A 428 -7.91 -2.54 -6.98
C LYS A 428 -6.73 -1.58 -6.92
N MET A 429 -5.58 -1.98 -7.46
CA MET A 429 -4.39 -1.14 -7.53
C MET A 429 -4.66 0.17 -8.29
N LEU A 430 -5.24 0.11 -9.49
CA LEU A 430 -5.55 1.29 -10.29
C LEU A 430 -6.52 2.25 -9.59
N ARG A 431 -7.50 1.74 -8.84
CA ARG A 431 -8.47 2.56 -8.10
C ARG A 431 -7.84 3.31 -6.92
N GLU A 432 -6.93 2.68 -6.19
CA GLU A 432 -6.52 3.15 -4.86
C GLU A 432 -5.12 3.78 -4.84
N ILE A 433 -4.16 3.24 -5.61
CA ILE A 433 -2.75 3.62 -5.50
C ILE A 433 -2.46 5.07 -5.94
N ARG A 434 -3.35 5.65 -6.77
CA ARG A 434 -3.24 7.06 -7.19
C ARG A 434 -3.19 8.03 -6.01
N SER A 435 -3.89 7.70 -4.91
CA SER A 435 -3.89 8.52 -3.69
C SER A 435 -2.50 8.62 -3.05
N LYS A 436 -1.62 7.69 -3.36
CA LYS A 436 -0.26 7.57 -2.82
C LYS A 436 0.81 8.21 -3.70
N GLY A 437 0.42 8.93 -4.75
CA GLY A 437 1.35 9.55 -5.70
C GLY A 437 2.05 8.54 -6.61
N VAL A 438 1.36 7.45 -6.95
CA VAL A 438 1.87 6.40 -7.85
C VAL A 438 1.11 6.45 -9.16
N SER A 439 1.84 6.53 -10.28
CA SER A 439 1.29 6.37 -11.63
C SER A 439 1.42 4.92 -12.09
N VAL A 440 0.42 4.42 -12.79
CA VAL A 440 0.48 3.13 -13.47
C VAL A 440 0.40 3.36 -14.98
N VAL A 441 1.34 2.80 -15.72
CA VAL A 441 1.40 2.86 -17.17
C VAL A 441 1.17 1.45 -17.71
N LEU A 442 0.14 1.27 -18.53
CA LEU A 442 -0.25 -0.01 -19.12
C LEU A 442 0.04 0.02 -20.61
N LEU A 443 0.89 -0.91 -21.09
CA LEU A 443 1.15 -1.09 -22.51
C LEU A 443 0.46 -2.36 -23.00
N SER A 444 -0.27 -2.28 -24.13
CA SER A 444 -0.92 -3.44 -24.74
C SER A 444 -0.90 -3.38 -26.27
N GLN A 445 -1.11 -4.52 -26.92
CA GLN A 445 -1.05 -4.59 -28.39
C GLN A 445 -2.34 -4.13 -29.06
N GLY A 446 -3.50 -4.33 -28.41
CA GLY A 446 -4.81 -3.95 -28.93
C GLY A 446 -5.64 -3.18 -27.91
N ILE A 447 -6.55 -2.35 -28.41
CA ILE A 447 -7.50 -1.60 -27.58
C ILE A 447 -8.58 -2.48 -26.97
N GLU A 448 -8.97 -3.56 -27.68
CA GLU A 448 -9.98 -4.52 -27.23
C GLU A 448 -9.53 -5.23 -25.95
N GLU A 449 -8.23 -5.37 -25.75
CA GLU A 449 -7.64 -6.05 -24.61
C GLU A 449 -7.92 -5.31 -23.29
N TYR A 450 -8.09 -3.98 -23.34
CA TYR A 450 -8.46 -3.18 -22.16
C TYR A 450 -9.91 -3.37 -21.73
N ASN A 451 -10.81 -3.64 -22.69
CA ASN A 451 -12.24 -3.77 -22.44
C ASN A 451 -12.62 -5.23 -22.22
N GLN A 452 -12.54 -5.68 -20.97
CA GLN A 452 -12.92 -7.02 -20.57
C GLN A 452 -14.40 -7.08 -20.14
N PRO A 453 -15.05 -8.25 -20.16
CA PRO A 453 -16.49 -8.37 -19.85
C PRO A 453 -16.89 -7.80 -18.48
N ASP A 454 -16.03 -7.95 -17.48
CA ASP A 454 -16.32 -7.53 -16.11
C ASP A 454 -15.71 -6.16 -15.77
N PHE A 455 -14.71 -5.70 -16.50
CA PHE A 455 -14.01 -4.46 -16.20
C PHE A 455 -13.28 -3.87 -17.41
N ASP A 456 -13.39 -2.55 -17.58
CA ASP A 456 -12.67 -1.81 -18.61
C ASP A 456 -11.49 -1.05 -17.99
N PHE A 457 -10.29 -1.55 -18.22
CA PHE A 457 -9.04 -0.97 -17.67
C PHE A 457 -8.73 0.41 -18.25
N SER A 458 -9.19 0.72 -19.47
CA SER A 458 -8.97 2.03 -20.08
C SER A 458 -9.66 3.15 -19.31
N THR A 459 -10.81 2.87 -18.67
CA THR A 459 -11.56 3.87 -17.90
C THR A 459 -10.85 4.30 -16.62
N MET A 460 -9.85 3.53 -16.16
CA MET A 460 -9.04 3.87 -15.00
C MET A 460 -7.81 4.71 -15.37
N CYS A 461 -7.49 4.81 -16.66
CA CYS A 461 -6.39 5.60 -17.18
C CYS A 461 -6.97 6.87 -17.82
N GLU A 462 -6.75 8.03 -17.20
CA GLU A 462 -7.28 9.29 -17.74
C GLU A 462 -6.53 9.74 -18.99
N ILE A 463 -5.27 9.30 -19.13
CA ILE A 463 -4.39 9.63 -20.23
C ILE A 463 -4.26 8.39 -21.15
N ALA A 464 -4.53 8.55 -22.43
CA ALA A 464 -4.47 7.46 -23.39
C ALA A 464 -3.71 7.86 -24.65
N PHE A 465 -2.82 6.96 -25.10
CA PHE A 465 -2.08 7.06 -26.36
C PHE A 465 -2.42 5.87 -27.26
N LEU A 466 -2.82 6.15 -28.47
CA LEU A 466 -3.17 5.15 -29.46
C LEU A 466 -2.23 5.26 -30.66
N LEU A 467 -1.31 4.32 -30.78
CA LEU A 467 -0.46 4.13 -31.94
C LEU A 467 -1.20 3.29 -33.01
N ASP A 468 -0.51 2.90 -34.08
CA ASP A 468 -1.15 2.09 -35.11
C ASP A 468 -1.60 0.72 -34.58
N ILE A 469 -2.85 0.36 -34.84
CA ILE A 469 -3.50 -0.91 -34.44
C ILE A 469 -4.14 -1.57 -35.67
N LYS A 470 -4.36 -2.90 -35.60
CA LYS A 470 -4.98 -3.65 -36.69
C LYS A 470 -6.48 -3.40 -36.82
N ASP A 471 -7.19 -3.51 -35.70
CA ASP A 471 -8.64 -3.29 -35.69
C ASP A 471 -8.95 -1.81 -35.44
N LYS A 472 -9.40 -1.13 -36.47
CA LYS A 472 -9.70 0.31 -36.43
C LYS A 472 -11.19 0.57 -36.19
N ASN A 473 -11.81 -0.15 -35.24
CA ASN A 473 -13.19 0.09 -34.83
C ASN A 473 -13.30 1.44 -34.10
N ILE A 474 -13.94 2.41 -34.76
CA ILE A 474 -14.03 3.81 -34.26
C ILE A 474 -14.67 3.88 -32.87
N LYS A 475 -15.74 3.12 -32.61
CA LYS A 475 -16.42 3.15 -31.30
C LYS A 475 -15.54 2.63 -30.19
N VAL A 476 -14.72 1.62 -30.43
CA VAL A 476 -13.78 1.08 -29.45
C VAL A 476 -12.64 2.06 -29.21
N MET A 477 -12.15 2.72 -30.28
CA MET A 477 -11.13 3.77 -30.16
C MET A 477 -11.63 4.98 -29.38
N GLU A 478 -12.86 5.45 -29.63
CA GLU A 478 -13.49 6.53 -28.86
C GLU A 478 -13.57 6.17 -27.38
N LYS A 479 -14.03 4.96 -27.08
CA LYS A 479 -14.13 4.47 -25.71
C LYS A 479 -12.75 4.40 -25.03
N PHE A 480 -11.75 3.86 -25.72
CA PHE A 480 -10.37 3.77 -25.22
C PHE A 480 -9.77 5.15 -24.91
N LEU A 481 -10.01 6.13 -25.78
CA LEU A 481 -9.58 7.52 -25.60
C LEU A 481 -10.47 8.33 -24.65
N GLY A 482 -11.52 7.74 -24.08
CA GLY A 482 -12.47 8.44 -23.21
C GLY A 482 -13.21 9.59 -23.92
N LEU A 483 -13.41 9.49 -25.23
CA LEU A 483 -14.00 10.53 -26.07
C LEU A 483 -15.47 10.23 -26.41
N SER A 484 -16.23 11.27 -26.69
CA SER A 484 -17.61 11.17 -27.16
C SER A 484 -17.70 11.23 -28.69
N GLY A 485 -18.82 10.75 -29.27
CA GLY A 485 -19.05 10.57 -30.72
C GLY A 485 -18.79 11.77 -31.64
N ASN A 486 -18.57 12.97 -31.11
CA ASN A 486 -18.19 14.16 -31.89
C ASN A 486 -16.77 14.05 -32.50
N ASN A 487 -15.96 13.12 -32.01
CA ASN A 487 -14.57 12.94 -32.45
C ASN A 487 -14.38 11.81 -33.46
N SER A 488 -15.43 11.04 -33.79
CA SER A 488 -15.38 9.88 -34.69
C SER A 488 -14.72 10.18 -36.04
N LYS A 489 -15.04 11.33 -36.64
CA LYS A 489 -14.47 11.73 -37.96
C LYS A 489 -12.96 12.04 -37.85
N ASN A 490 -12.53 12.67 -36.76
CA ASN A 490 -11.12 12.99 -36.52
C ASN A 490 -10.32 11.73 -36.28
N ILE A 491 -10.82 10.82 -35.43
CA ILE A 491 -10.21 9.52 -35.18
C ILE A 491 -10.06 8.73 -36.49
N ALA A 492 -11.14 8.58 -37.26
CA ALA A 492 -11.10 7.85 -38.50
C ALA A 492 -10.04 8.40 -39.47
N ARG A 493 -10.06 9.73 -39.69
CA ARG A 493 -9.11 10.40 -40.60
C ARG A 493 -7.66 10.24 -40.13
N SER A 494 -7.40 10.35 -38.83
CA SER A 494 -6.08 10.20 -38.25
C SER A 494 -5.58 8.75 -38.36
N MET A 495 -6.43 7.78 -38.04
CA MET A 495 -6.05 6.36 -38.08
C MET A 495 -5.90 5.79 -39.48
N GLU A 496 -6.53 6.39 -40.50
CA GLU A 496 -6.25 6.04 -41.90
C GLU A 496 -4.86 6.46 -42.37
N LYS A 497 -4.33 7.55 -41.81
CA LYS A 497 -3.06 8.15 -42.21
C LYS A 497 -1.89 7.86 -41.25
N ILE A 498 -2.16 7.14 -40.16
CA ILE A 498 -1.15 6.89 -39.14
C ILE A 498 0.01 6.06 -39.69
N GLU A 499 1.21 6.52 -39.40
CA GLU A 499 2.47 5.85 -39.73
C GLU A 499 3.19 5.36 -38.49
N LYS A 500 4.21 4.51 -38.68
CA LYS A 500 5.04 4.03 -37.58
C LYS A 500 5.69 5.21 -36.83
N GLY A 501 5.60 5.21 -35.50
CA GLY A 501 6.12 6.30 -34.64
C GLY A 501 5.18 7.49 -34.53
N GLN A 502 3.93 7.37 -34.99
CA GLN A 502 2.89 8.35 -34.76
C GLN A 502 1.83 7.82 -33.81
N ALA A 503 1.09 8.72 -33.18
CA ALA A 503 -0.02 8.42 -32.30
C ALA A 503 -1.12 9.49 -32.37
N ILE A 504 -2.29 9.12 -31.86
CA ILE A 504 -3.33 10.04 -31.42
C ILE A 504 -3.49 9.90 -29.91
N SER A 505 -4.00 10.93 -29.24
CA SER A 505 -4.17 10.95 -27.80
C SER A 505 -5.41 11.76 -27.39
N ASN A 506 -5.79 11.63 -26.14
CA ASN A 506 -6.80 12.45 -25.47
C ASN A 506 -6.19 13.53 -24.56
N ILE A 507 -4.87 13.75 -24.61
CA ILE A 507 -4.24 14.77 -23.79
C ILE A 507 -4.83 16.16 -24.05
N LYS A 508 -4.93 16.96 -22.99
CA LYS A 508 -5.62 18.26 -23.05
C LYS A 508 -4.74 19.38 -23.57
N GLU A 509 -3.43 19.16 -23.63
CA GLU A 509 -2.43 20.09 -24.14
C GLU A 509 -2.28 20.06 -25.67
N PHE A 510 -2.99 19.16 -26.33
CA PHE A 510 -2.95 19.02 -27.78
C PHE A 510 -4.34 18.75 -28.36
N GLU A 511 -4.53 18.99 -29.66
CA GLU A 511 -5.83 18.76 -30.32
C GLU A 511 -6.21 17.27 -30.26
N VAL A 512 -7.39 17.03 -29.72
CA VAL A 512 -7.91 15.67 -29.47
C VAL A 512 -7.94 14.85 -30.76
N ALA A 513 -7.40 13.65 -30.69
CA ALA A 513 -7.33 12.70 -31.79
C ALA A 513 -6.63 13.19 -33.06
N LYS A 514 -5.83 14.27 -33.00
CA LYS A 514 -4.94 14.68 -34.09
C LYS A 514 -3.65 13.86 -34.03
N LEU A 515 -3.09 13.54 -35.20
CA LEU A 515 -1.81 12.84 -35.32
C LEU A 515 -0.64 13.70 -34.87
N PHE A 516 0.28 13.09 -34.15
CA PHE A 516 1.57 13.66 -33.81
C PHE A 516 2.67 12.60 -33.88
N LYS A 517 3.91 13.01 -34.04
CA LYS A 517 5.07 12.13 -34.00
C LYS A 517 5.46 11.90 -32.56
N VAL A 518 5.46 10.65 -32.12
CA VAL A 518 5.80 10.26 -30.74
C VAL A 518 7.30 10.39 -30.52
N LYS A 519 7.69 10.96 -29.39
CA LYS A 519 9.10 10.98 -28.96
C LYS A 519 9.54 9.60 -28.55
N GLN A 520 10.66 9.14 -29.10
CA GLN A 520 11.20 7.81 -28.89
C GLN A 520 12.60 7.88 -28.27
N TYR A 521 12.91 6.95 -27.37
CA TYR A 521 14.18 6.95 -26.62
C TYR A 521 15.42 6.95 -27.55
N TRP A 522 15.40 6.15 -28.63
CA TRP A 522 16.53 6.09 -29.57
C TRP A 522 16.84 7.42 -30.29
N GLU A 523 15.91 8.39 -30.27
CA GLU A 523 16.14 9.73 -30.82
C GLU A 523 17.11 10.58 -29.99
N ARG A 524 17.38 10.21 -28.72
CA ARG A 524 18.35 10.87 -27.84
C ARG A 524 19.79 10.71 -28.31
N ASN A 525 20.08 9.64 -29.01
CA ASN A 525 21.45 9.28 -29.45
C ASN A 525 21.73 9.75 -30.90
N LYS A 526 20.86 10.56 -31.47
CA LYS A 526 21.05 11.22 -32.76
C LYS A 526 21.35 12.71 -32.58
#